data_24299db324da19a03614142ec0c441be
#
_entry.id   24299db324da19a03614142ec0c441be
#
_cell.length_a   1.000
_cell.length_b   1.000
_cell.length_c   1.000
_cell.angle_alpha   90.00
_cell.angle_beta   90.00
_cell.angle_gamma   90.00
#
_symmetry.space_group_name_H-M   'P 1'
#
loop_
_entity.id
_entity.type
_entity.pdbx_description
1 polymer ?
#
loop_
_entity_poly.entity_id
_entity_poly.type
_entity_poly.pdbx_seq_one_letter_code
_entity_poly.pdbx_strand_id
1 'polypeptide(L)'
;MLRVFKSLAAAGFALSALTTTALTVSARADEVKLGFVVKQPEEPWFQDEWKFADQAGKEKGFTVVKIGAEDGEKALAAIDNLGAQGVGGLVICTPDVQLGPALVARAKANNLKLMTVDDQLVGGDGKPLSDVPHMGISATKIGEQVGQAIIDEAKKRGWDLGTVGAIRVSYDQLPTAKDRVDGAISVLTQDGFPKEHIYDAPQAKTDTEAALNAATTVLNAHADMKHWIAFGLNDEAALGAVRATESVNIKPDDVIAVGIGGADSAINEFKKADPTGFFATVIISPKRHGYETSLNLYDWVVNNKAPPALVQTSGVLAKRDDYQTVRKSLGIE
;
A
#
# COMPACT_ATOMS: atom_id res chain seq x y z
N MET A 1 -12.85 -113.50 4.92
CA MET A 1 -12.88 -112.83 6.24
C MET A 1 -11.91 -111.69 6.21
N LEU A 2 -12.31 -110.60 6.17
CA LEU A 2 -12.78 -109.55 7.03
C LEU A 2 -11.70 -108.48 7.36
N ARG A 3 -11.78 -107.43 7.17
CA ARG A 3 -12.34 -106.25 7.77
C ARG A 3 -11.79 -104.95 7.10
N VAL A 4 -12.73 -104.17 6.79
CA VAL A 4 -12.59 -102.74 6.31
C VAL A 4 -12.16 -101.88 7.44
N PHE A 5 -11.25 -100.93 7.18
CA PHE A 5 -11.15 -99.74 7.96
C PHE A 5 -11.17 -98.54 7.07
N LYS A 6 -12.16 -97.71 7.29
CA LYS A 6 -12.31 -96.34 6.71
C LYS A 6 -11.48 -95.36 7.51
N SER A 7 -10.71 -94.58 6.87
CA SER A 7 -10.09 -93.36 7.46
C SER A 7 -10.61 -92.14 6.74
N LEU A 8 -11.30 -91.24 7.48
CA LEU A 8 -11.74 -89.96 7.10
C LEU A 8 -10.50 -89.02 7.00
N ALA A 9 -10.31 -88.36 5.86
CA ALA A 9 -9.40 -87.21 5.73
C ALA A 9 -10.20 -85.92 5.89
N ALA A 10 -9.95 -85.15 6.94
CA ALA A 10 -10.47 -83.80 7.15
C ALA A 10 -9.64 -82.79 6.35
N ALA A 11 -10.25 -82.15 5.36
CA ALA A 11 -9.65 -81.06 4.62
C ALA A 11 -9.86 -79.78 5.42
N GLY A 12 -8.79 -79.22 5.98
CA GLY A 12 -8.77 -77.87 6.59
C GLY A 12 -8.69 -76.79 5.53
N PHE A 13 -9.74 -76.03 5.39
CA PHE A 13 -9.71 -74.78 4.60
C PHE A 13 -9.04 -73.69 5.43
N ALA A 14 -7.81 -73.30 5.06
CA ALA A 14 -7.16 -72.08 5.60
C ALA A 14 -7.67 -70.87 4.82
N LEU A 15 -8.51 -70.06 5.46
CA LEU A 15 -8.99 -68.78 4.95
C LEU A 15 -7.91 -67.71 5.16
N SER A 16 -7.12 -67.41 4.14
CA SER A 16 -6.15 -66.33 4.17
C SER A 16 -6.90 -65.00 3.99
N ALA A 17 -7.10 -64.30 5.10
CA ALA A 17 -7.57 -62.89 5.07
C ALA A 17 -6.47 -61.97 4.52
N LEU A 18 -6.60 -61.59 3.24
CA LEU A 18 -5.80 -60.45 2.70
C LEU A 18 -6.34 -59.14 3.30
N THR A 19 -5.66 -58.64 4.30
CA THR A 19 -5.84 -57.25 4.78
C THR A 19 -5.23 -56.31 3.74
N THR A 20 -6.05 -55.77 2.83
CA THR A 20 -5.70 -54.62 1.99
C THR A 20 -5.61 -53.38 2.87
N THR A 21 -4.40 -53.04 3.27
CA THR A 21 -4.08 -51.72 3.84
C THR A 21 -4.27 -50.68 2.73
N ALA A 22 -5.43 -50.02 2.71
CA ALA A 22 -5.64 -48.87 1.88
C ALA A 22 -4.69 -47.75 2.41
N LEU A 23 -3.57 -47.55 1.74
CA LEU A 23 -2.77 -46.35 1.87
C LEU A 23 -3.63 -45.17 1.40
N THR A 24 -4.28 -44.51 2.35
CA THR A 24 -4.85 -43.18 2.09
C THR A 24 -3.68 -42.23 1.83
N VAL A 25 -3.30 -42.12 0.56
CA VAL A 25 -2.48 -40.99 0.11
C VAL A 25 -3.36 -39.77 0.35
N SER A 26 -3.11 -39.09 1.46
CA SER A 26 -3.66 -37.75 1.69
C SER A 26 -3.08 -36.91 0.57
N ALA A 27 -3.87 -36.63 -0.46
CA ALA A 27 -3.52 -35.65 -1.47
C ALA A 27 -3.33 -34.33 -0.71
N ARG A 28 -2.07 -33.97 -0.48
CA ARG A 28 -1.75 -32.66 0.03
C ARG A 28 -2.24 -31.72 -1.06
N ALA A 29 -3.33 -31.01 -0.82
CA ALA A 29 -3.76 -29.95 -1.71
C ALA A 29 -2.54 -29.05 -1.93
N ASP A 30 -2.17 -28.84 -3.18
CA ASP A 30 -1.05 -27.97 -3.49
C ASP A 30 -1.28 -26.64 -2.78
N GLU A 31 -0.28 -26.17 -2.06
CA GLU A 31 -0.35 -24.92 -1.31
C GLU A 31 -0.64 -23.78 -2.29
N VAL A 32 -1.74 -23.07 -2.06
CA VAL A 32 -2.12 -21.94 -2.90
C VAL A 32 -1.07 -20.84 -2.75
N LYS A 33 -0.53 -20.38 -3.88
CA LYS A 33 0.43 -19.27 -3.94
C LYS A 33 -0.21 -18.08 -4.62
N LEU A 34 -0.03 -16.90 -4.05
CA LEU A 34 -0.48 -15.61 -4.59
C LEU A 34 0.71 -14.67 -4.72
N GLY A 35 0.75 -13.89 -5.81
CA GLY A 35 1.76 -12.85 -6.00
C GLY A 35 1.33 -11.54 -5.35
N PHE A 36 2.29 -10.80 -4.80
CA PHE A 36 2.11 -9.41 -4.41
C PHE A 36 3.29 -8.57 -4.90
N VAL A 37 3.04 -7.75 -5.93
CA VAL A 37 4.05 -6.96 -6.62
C VAL A 37 3.89 -5.51 -6.22
N VAL A 38 4.99 -4.86 -5.80
CA VAL A 38 5.02 -3.45 -5.41
C VAL A 38 6.08 -2.67 -6.18
N LYS A 39 5.82 -1.39 -6.44
CA LYS A 39 6.71 -0.51 -7.23
C LYS A 39 7.96 -0.04 -6.48
N GLN A 40 7.89 0.10 -5.16
CA GLN A 40 8.97 0.64 -4.33
C GLN A 40 9.12 -0.18 -3.05
N PRO A 41 9.78 -1.34 -3.12
CA PRO A 41 9.83 -2.29 -2.01
C PRO A 41 10.52 -1.72 -0.76
N GLU A 42 11.30 -0.63 -0.89
CA GLU A 42 11.99 0.03 0.23
C GLU A 42 11.07 0.96 1.03
N GLU A 43 9.93 1.38 0.47
CA GLU A 43 9.02 2.28 1.19
C GLU A 43 8.27 1.56 2.31
N PRO A 44 8.15 2.19 3.48
CA PRO A 44 7.45 1.61 4.63
C PRO A 44 6.01 1.19 4.33
N TRP A 45 5.30 1.93 3.49
CA TRP A 45 3.95 1.62 3.05
C TRP A 45 3.87 0.21 2.43
N PHE A 46 4.74 -0.09 1.47
CA PHE A 46 4.73 -1.38 0.77
C PHE A 46 5.25 -2.53 1.63
N GLN A 47 6.14 -2.25 2.57
CA GLN A 47 6.56 -3.23 3.58
C GLN A 47 5.40 -3.63 4.50
N ASP A 48 4.58 -2.67 4.92
CA ASP A 48 3.39 -2.94 5.73
C ASP A 48 2.31 -3.67 4.91
N GLU A 49 2.10 -3.36 3.64
CA GLU A 49 1.20 -4.14 2.77
C GLU A 49 1.62 -5.60 2.70
N TRP A 50 2.90 -5.86 2.45
CA TRP A 50 3.45 -7.23 2.43
C TRP A 50 3.29 -7.96 3.75
N LYS A 51 3.52 -7.27 4.86
CA LYS A 51 3.31 -7.81 6.21
C LYS A 51 1.86 -8.25 6.43
N PHE A 52 0.90 -7.43 6.02
CA PHE A 52 -0.52 -7.76 6.17
C PHE A 52 -0.99 -8.80 5.14
N ALA A 53 -0.41 -8.84 3.94
CA ALA A 53 -0.62 -9.94 2.99
C ALA A 53 -0.14 -11.29 3.56
N ASP A 54 1.07 -11.31 4.16
CA ASP A 54 1.60 -12.49 4.86
C ASP A 54 0.68 -12.92 6.04
N GLN A 55 0.09 -11.95 6.76
CA GLN A 55 -0.87 -12.24 7.82
C GLN A 55 -2.10 -12.96 7.24
N ALA A 56 -2.67 -12.47 6.14
CA ALA A 56 -3.78 -13.11 5.45
C ALA A 56 -3.42 -14.54 5.00
N GLY A 57 -2.21 -14.72 4.47
CA GLY A 57 -1.68 -16.02 4.06
C GLY A 57 -1.60 -17.01 5.21
N LYS A 58 -1.06 -16.60 6.35
CA LYS A 58 -0.97 -17.42 7.57
C LYS A 58 -2.35 -17.84 8.09
N GLU A 59 -3.32 -16.93 8.07
CA GLU A 59 -4.67 -17.19 8.59
C GLU A 59 -5.50 -18.09 7.66
N LYS A 60 -5.27 -18.04 6.34
CA LYS A 60 -6.04 -18.78 5.34
C LYS A 60 -5.31 -19.99 4.75
N GLY A 61 -4.03 -20.14 5.00
CA GLY A 61 -3.23 -21.27 4.50
C GLY A 61 -2.77 -21.10 3.04
N PHE A 62 -2.37 -19.89 2.65
CA PHE A 62 -1.71 -19.64 1.37
C PHE A 62 -0.36 -18.92 1.56
N THR A 63 0.53 -19.06 0.57
CA THR A 63 1.83 -18.37 0.56
C THR A 63 1.78 -17.13 -0.33
N VAL A 64 2.39 -16.03 0.13
CA VAL A 64 2.55 -14.78 -0.63
C VAL A 64 3.96 -14.73 -1.24
N VAL A 65 4.03 -14.66 -2.58
CA VAL A 65 5.27 -14.42 -3.32
C VAL A 65 5.42 -12.92 -3.54
N LYS A 66 6.35 -12.29 -2.81
CA LYS A 66 6.59 -10.84 -2.81
C LYS A 66 7.65 -10.47 -3.84
N ILE A 67 7.37 -9.52 -4.72
CA ILE A 67 8.29 -9.04 -5.75
C ILE A 67 8.28 -7.51 -5.79
N GLY A 68 9.48 -6.90 -5.72
CA GLY A 68 9.68 -5.48 -6.02
C GLY A 68 9.86 -5.28 -7.53
N ALA A 69 9.16 -4.29 -8.09
CA ALA A 69 9.22 -3.96 -9.51
C ALA A 69 9.27 -2.44 -9.71
N GLU A 70 10.46 -1.87 -9.67
CA GLU A 70 10.71 -0.42 -9.64
C GLU A 70 10.48 0.27 -10.99
N ASP A 71 10.36 -0.52 -12.07
CA ASP A 71 10.09 -0.05 -13.42
C ASP A 71 9.14 -0.99 -14.17
N GLY A 72 8.67 -0.54 -15.35
CA GLY A 72 7.69 -1.28 -16.12
C GLY A 72 8.21 -2.60 -16.68
N GLU A 73 9.49 -2.71 -17.01
CA GLU A 73 10.12 -3.94 -17.48
C GLU A 73 10.14 -4.99 -16.36
N LYS A 74 10.55 -4.58 -15.15
CA LYS A 74 10.52 -5.43 -13.96
C LYS A 74 9.09 -5.85 -13.59
N ALA A 75 8.09 -4.96 -13.76
CA ALA A 75 6.68 -5.29 -13.50
C ALA A 75 6.17 -6.39 -14.45
N LEU A 76 6.50 -6.31 -15.75
CA LEU A 76 6.15 -7.35 -16.71
C LEU A 76 6.90 -8.67 -16.44
N ALA A 77 8.19 -8.60 -16.11
CA ALA A 77 8.99 -9.77 -15.76
C ALA A 77 8.50 -10.45 -14.48
N ALA A 78 8.01 -9.67 -13.48
CA ALA A 78 7.41 -10.20 -12.27
C ALA A 78 6.19 -11.08 -12.56
N ILE A 79 5.34 -10.67 -13.50
CA ILE A 79 4.17 -11.47 -13.92
C ILE A 79 4.61 -12.81 -14.54
N ASP A 80 5.62 -12.81 -15.43
CA ASP A 80 6.14 -14.05 -16.01
C ASP A 80 6.75 -14.97 -14.95
N ASN A 81 7.50 -14.39 -14.01
CA ASN A 81 8.09 -15.13 -12.88
C ASN A 81 7.00 -15.79 -12.01
N LEU A 82 5.94 -15.05 -11.68
CA LEU A 82 4.81 -15.59 -10.91
C LEU A 82 4.09 -16.71 -11.67
N GLY A 83 3.90 -16.55 -12.98
CA GLY A 83 3.33 -17.61 -13.83
C GLY A 83 4.19 -18.88 -13.82
N ALA A 84 5.51 -18.73 -13.97
CA ALA A 84 6.45 -19.87 -13.91
C ALA A 84 6.50 -20.58 -12.56
N GLN A 85 6.17 -19.88 -11.45
CA GLN A 85 6.08 -20.44 -10.10
C GLN A 85 4.72 -21.12 -9.79
N GLY A 86 3.80 -21.15 -10.75
CA GLY A 86 2.47 -21.74 -10.57
C GLY A 86 1.58 -20.94 -9.60
N VAL A 87 1.76 -19.63 -9.53
CA VAL A 87 0.92 -18.72 -8.74
C VAL A 87 -0.47 -18.62 -9.38
N GLY A 88 -1.53 -18.59 -8.59
CA GLY A 88 -2.92 -18.55 -9.10
C GLY A 88 -3.38 -17.14 -9.50
N GLY A 89 -2.74 -16.11 -8.99
CA GLY A 89 -3.05 -14.71 -9.28
C GLY A 89 -2.13 -13.75 -8.55
N LEU A 90 -2.24 -12.47 -8.88
CA LEU A 90 -1.42 -11.43 -8.25
C LEU A 90 -2.21 -10.17 -7.92
N VAL A 91 -1.81 -9.52 -6.83
CA VAL A 91 -2.07 -8.10 -6.54
C VAL A 91 -0.86 -7.31 -7.04
N ILE A 92 -1.06 -6.18 -7.71
CA ILE A 92 0.03 -5.34 -8.18
C ILE A 92 -0.22 -3.85 -7.93
N CYS A 93 0.79 -3.18 -7.37
CA CYS A 93 0.97 -1.73 -7.47
C CYS A 93 2.11 -1.47 -8.46
N THR A 94 1.79 -0.96 -9.65
CA THR A 94 2.77 -0.77 -10.73
C THR A 94 3.44 0.60 -10.67
N PRO A 95 4.72 0.74 -11.06
CA PRO A 95 5.37 2.04 -11.19
C PRO A 95 4.81 2.90 -12.34
N ASP A 96 4.16 2.26 -13.33
CA ASP A 96 3.58 2.94 -14.50
C ASP A 96 2.20 2.37 -14.81
N VAL A 97 1.16 3.15 -14.53
CA VAL A 97 -0.23 2.77 -14.78
C VAL A 97 -0.60 2.69 -16.26
N GLN A 98 0.18 3.35 -17.15
CA GLN A 98 -0.01 3.32 -18.60
C GLN A 98 0.30 1.94 -19.19
N LEU A 99 1.04 1.10 -18.47
CA LEU A 99 1.30 -0.28 -18.86
C LEU A 99 0.08 -1.20 -18.70
N GLY A 100 -1.06 -0.66 -18.25
CA GLY A 100 -2.28 -1.43 -17.99
C GLY A 100 -2.60 -2.49 -19.02
N PRO A 101 -2.73 -2.16 -20.34
CA PRO A 101 -3.03 -3.16 -21.38
C PRO A 101 -1.98 -4.27 -21.46
N ALA A 102 -0.69 -3.93 -21.31
CA ALA A 102 0.41 -4.91 -21.37
C ALA A 102 0.42 -5.84 -20.15
N LEU A 103 0.22 -5.30 -18.95
CA LEU A 103 0.13 -6.07 -17.69
C LEU A 103 -1.06 -7.04 -17.72
N VAL A 104 -2.23 -6.58 -18.18
CA VAL A 104 -3.43 -7.43 -18.35
C VAL A 104 -3.18 -8.55 -19.34
N ALA A 105 -2.62 -8.23 -20.52
CA ALA A 105 -2.29 -9.24 -21.53
C ALA A 105 -1.28 -10.28 -21.00
N ARG A 106 -0.27 -9.82 -20.26
CA ARG A 106 0.75 -10.70 -19.68
C ARG A 106 0.18 -11.60 -18.57
N ALA A 107 -0.65 -11.07 -17.69
CA ALA A 107 -1.33 -11.86 -16.67
C ALA A 107 -2.24 -12.91 -17.29
N LYS A 108 -3.01 -12.55 -18.33
CA LYS A 108 -3.86 -13.49 -19.08
C LYS A 108 -3.06 -14.60 -19.76
N ALA A 109 -1.93 -14.27 -20.39
CA ALA A 109 -1.04 -15.24 -21.05
C ALA A 109 -0.46 -16.28 -20.05
N ASN A 110 -0.28 -15.88 -18.80
CA ASN A 110 0.19 -16.73 -17.70
C ASN A 110 -0.96 -17.37 -16.88
N ASN A 111 -2.23 -17.23 -17.30
CA ASN A 111 -3.41 -17.70 -16.59
C ASN A 111 -3.55 -17.15 -15.15
N LEU A 112 -3.04 -15.95 -14.89
CA LEU A 112 -3.10 -15.32 -13.57
C LEU A 112 -4.35 -14.43 -13.43
N LYS A 113 -5.04 -14.54 -12.30
CA LYS A 113 -6.00 -13.51 -11.87
C LYS A 113 -5.21 -12.25 -11.53
N LEU A 114 -5.66 -11.09 -12.00
CA LEU A 114 -5.00 -9.81 -11.79
C LEU A 114 -5.90 -8.86 -11.02
N MET A 115 -5.42 -8.34 -9.90
CA MET A 115 -6.03 -7.27 -9.12
C MET A 115 -5.00 -6.16 -8.90
N THR A 116 -5.42 -4.91 -8.90
CA THR A 116 -4.53 -3.79 -8.59
C THR A 116 -4.79 -3.21 -7.19
N VAL A 117 -3.74 -2.65 -6.61
CA VAL A 117 -3.77 -1.94 -5.33
C VAL A 117 -3.11 -0.57 -5.49
N ASP A 118 -3.52 0.41 -4.71
CA ASP A 118 -3.09 1.82 -4.66
C ASP A 118 -3.34 2.59 -5.95
N ASP A 119 -2.71 2.19 -7.06
CA ASP A 119 -2.77 2.87 -8.33
C ASP A 119 -3.54 2.06 -9.37
N GLN A 120 -4.62 2.65 -9.89
CA GLN A 120 -5.47 2.00 -10.86
C GLN A 120 -4.84 2.03 -12.26
N LEU A 121 -4.79 0.88 -12.91
CA LEU A 121 -4.33 0.78 -14.30
C LEU A 121 -5.22 1.58 -15.24
N VAL A 122 -4.61 2.17 -16.27
CA VAL A 122 -5.34 2.90 -17.32
C VAL A 122 -5.16 2.22 -18.68
N GLY A 123 -6.17 2.41 -19.53
CA GLY A 123 -6.13 1.97 -20.92
C GLY A 123 -5.34 2.91 -21.84
N GLY A 124 -5.21 2.56 -23.10
CA GLY A 124 -4.54 3.40 -24.10
C GLY A 124 -5.25 4.76 -24.35
N ASP A 125 -6.47 4.91 -23.89
CA ASP A 125 -7.23 6.18 -23.91
C ASP A 125 -7.05 7.00 -22.61
N GLY A 126 -6.19 6.55 -21.69
CA GLY A 126 -5.92 7.19 -20.41
C GLY A 126 -7.02 7.00 -19.35
N LYS A 127 -8.07 6.22 -19.65
CA LYS A 127 -9.13 5.95 -18.68
C LYS A 127 -8.84 4.71 -17.83
N PRO A 128 -9.35 4.67 -16.58
CA PRO A 128 -9.22 3.51 -15.72
C PRO A 128 -9.74 2.22 -16.37
N LEU A 129 -9.00 1.13 -16.22
CA LEU A 129 -9.41 -0.21 -16.65
C LEU A 129 -10.40 -0.79 -15.63
N SER A 130 -11.71 -0.62 -15.90
CA SER A 130 -12.78 -1.08 -14.99
C SER A 130 -12.92 -2.59 -14.90
N ASP A 131 -12.34 -3.34 -15.86
CA ASP A 131 -12.38 -4.80 -15.90
C ASP A 131 -11.36 -5.45 -14.96
N VAL A 132 -10.40 -4.66 -14.45
CA VAL A 132 -9.41 -5.11 -13.46
C VAL A 132 -9.87 -4.66 -12.08
N PRO A 133 -10.18 -5.58 -11.16
CA PRO A 133 -10.54 -5.22 -9.81
C PRO A 133 -9.45 -4.37 -9.16
N HIS A 134 -9.87 -3.29 -8.51
CA HIS A 134 -8.96 -2.31 -7.93
C HIS A 134 -9.35 -1.97 -6.49
N MET A 135 -8.35 -1.96 -5.58
CA MET A 135 -8.46 -1.33 -4.28
C MET A 135 -7.49 -0.16 -4.21
N GLY A 136 -8.03 1.04 -4.16
CA GLY A 136 -7.26 2.26 -4.09
C GLY A 136 -7.68 3.16 -2.95
N ILE A 137 -7.14 4.37 -2.97
CA ILE A 137 -7.47 5.42 -2.02
C ILE A 137 -8.32 6.52 -2.66
N SER A 138 -9.12 7.19 -1.86
CA SER A 138 -9.80 8.44 -2.25
C SER A 138 -8.78 9.59 -2.20
N ALA A 139 -7.84 9.62 -3.15
CA ALA A 139 -6.64 10.47 -3.10
C ALA A 139 -6.97 11.94 -2.89
N THR A 140 -7.89 12.52 -3.68
CA THR A 140 -8.34 13.91 -3.52
C THR A 140 -8.91 14.19 -2.12
N LYS A 141 -9.78 13.29 -1.60
CA LYS A 141 -10.36 13.47 -0.24
C LYS A 141 -9.32 13.39 0.86
N ILE A 142 -8.31 12.55 0.70
CA ILE A 142 -7.19 12.48 1.64
C ILE A 142 -6.40 13.79 1.60
N GLY A 143 -6.15 14.34 0.40
CA GLY A 143 -5.54 15.64 0.23
C GLY A 143 -6.36 16.77 0.85
N GLU A 144 -7.69 16.76 0.67
CA GLU A 144 -8.60 17.72 1.32
C GLU A 144 -8.47 17.66 2.86
N GLN A 145 -8.34 16.48 3.46
CA GLN A 145 -8.09 16.35 4.91
C GLN A 145 -6.75 16.97 5.32
N VAL A 146 -5.70 16.82 4.50
CA VAL A 146 -4.39 17.45 4.73
C VAL A 146 -4.53 18.97 4.71
N GLY A 147 -5.14 19.54 3.67
CA GLY A 147 -5.36 20.99 3.54
C GLY A 147 -6.18 21.53 4.71
N GLN A 148 -7.26 20.83 5.13
CA GLN A 148 -8.09 21.24 6.25
C GLN A 148 -7.30 21.24 7.56
N ALA A 149 -6.51 20.18 7.82
CA ALA A 149 -5.68 20.10 9.03
C ALA A 149 -4.66 21.25 9.11
N ILE A 150 -4.07 21.63 8.00
CA ILE A 150 -3.13 22.75 7.91
C ILE A 150 -3.84 24.07 8.23
N ILE A 151 -4.97 24.36 7.59
CA ILE A 151 -5.72 25.60 7.78
C ILE A 151 -6.22 25.74 9.20
N ASP A 152 -6.79 24.66 9.76
CA ASP A 152 -7.28 24.68 11.13
C ASP A 152 -6.17 24.98 12.13
N GLU A 153 -5.00 24.38 11.95
CA GLU A 153 -3.87 24.62 12.84
C GLU A 153 -3.25 26.01 12.63
N ALA A 154 -3.14 26.50 11.39
CA ALA A 154 -2.65 27.85 11.10
C ALA A 154 -3.58 28.91 11.74
N LYS A 155 -4.90 28.75 11.61
CA LYS A 155 -5.89 29.62 12.27
C LYS A 155 -5.76 29.55 13.80
N LYS A 156 -5.60 28.35 14.36
CA LYS A 156 -5.41 28.15 15.81
C LYS A 156 -4.15 28.82 16.33
N ARG A 157 -3.05 28.81 15.54
CA ARG A 157 -1.80 29.53 15.88
C ARG A 157 -1.89 31.04 15.62
N GLY A 158 -2.98 31.53 15.04
CA GLY A 158 -3.18 32.94 14.70
C GLY A 158 -2.27 33.45 13.59
N TRP A 159 -1.87 32.58 12.66
CA TRP A 159 -1.01 32.97 11.56
C TRP A 159 -1.75 33.83 10.52
N ASP A 160 -1.10 34.90 10.08
CA ASP A 160 -1.50 35.65 8.90
C ASP A 160 -1.04 34.89 7.65
N LEU A 161 -1.99 34.31 6.91
CA LEU A 161 -1.72 33.50 5.73
C LEU A 161 -0.93 34.26 4.65
N GLY A 162 -1.01 35.59 4.63
CA GLY A 162 -0.20 36.44 3.75
C GLY A 162 1.30 36.41 4.07
N THR A 163 1.72 35.83 5.20
CA THR A 163 3.13 35.70 5.60
C THR A 163 3.61 34.23 5.66
N VAL A 164 2.77 33.31 5.19
CA VAL A 164 3.04 31.87 5.20
C VAL A 164 3.45 31.40 3.80
N GLY A 165 4.57 30.67 3.71
CA GLY A 165 4.96 29.93 2.51
C GLY A 165 4.48 28.48 2.58
N ALA A 166 4.09 27.92 1.46
CA ALA A 166 3.70 26.52 1.32
C ALA A 166 4.71 25.74 0.48
N ILE A 167 5.32 24.70 1.05
CA ILE A 167 6.18 23.76 0.33
C ILE A 167 5.27 22.62 -0.19
N ARG A 168 5.00 22.66 -1.50
CA ARG A 168 4.31 21.62 -2.22
C ARG A 168 5.34 20.59 -2.67
N VAL A 169 5.56 19.50 -1.91
CA VAL A 169 6.46 18.43 -2.32
C VAL A 169 5.77 17.58 -3.37
N SER A 170 6.14 17.78 -4.63
CA SER A 170 5.42 17.22 -5.78
C SER A 170 6.07 15.98 -6.38
N TYR A 171 5.20 15.08 -6.89
CA TYR A 171 5.57 13.90 -7.69
C TYR A 171 4.46 13.66 -8.73
N ASP A 172 4.27 14.65 -9.63
CA ASP A 172 3.09 14.75 -10.48
C ASP A 172 3.00 13.72 -11.62
N GLN A 173 4.08 12.98 -11.85
CA GLN A 173 4.06 11.85 -12.80
C GLN A 173 3.17 10.68 -12.31
N LEU A 174 2.85 10.63 -11.02
CA LEU A 174 1.94 9.67 -10.45
C LEU A 174 0.57 10.32 -10.19
N PRO A 175 -0.51 9.93 -10.89
CA PRO A 175 -1.82 10.56 -10.76
C PRO A 175 -2.34 10.64 -9.34
N THR A 176 -2.23 9.55 -8.55
CA THR A 176 -2.70 9.54 -7.16
C THR A 176 -1.88 10.47 -6.25
N ALA A 177 -0.60 10.70 -6.53
CA ALA A 177 0.22 11.67 -5.82
C ALA A 177 -0.24 13.09 -6.13
N LYS A 178 -0.48 13.39 -7.42
CA LYS A 178 -0.99 14.67 -7.86
C LYS A 178 -2.36 14.98 -7.25
N ASP A 179 -3.28 14.01 -7.25
CA ASP A 179 -4.64 14.16 -6.70
C ASP A 179 -4.63 14.49 -5.19
N ARG A 180 -3.70 13.89 -4.42
CA ARG A 180 -3.52 14.22 -2.99
C ARG A 180 -3.11 15.67 -2.80
N VAL A 181 -2.12 16.10 -3.55
CA VAL A 181 -1.58 17.45 -3.48
C VAL A 181 -2.61 18.49 -3.97
N ASP A 182 -3.30 18.21 -5.07
CA ASP A 182 -4.34 19.09 -5.61
C ASP A 182 -5.54 19.21 -4.63
N GLY A 183 -5.89 18.12 -3.96
CA GLY A 183 -6.89 18.13 -2.90
C GLY A 183 -6.52 19.09 -1.76
N ALA A 184 -5.27 19.03 -1.28
CA ALA A 184 -4.77 19.96 -0.26
C ALA A 184 -4.81 21.41 -0.73
N ILE A 185 -4.31 21.70 -1.94
CA ILE A 185 -4.30 23.03 -2.54
C ILE A 185 -5.72 23.57 -2.67
N SER A 186 -6.68 22.73 -3.05
CA SER A 186 -8.08 23.14 -3.20
C SER A 186 -8.65 23.72 -1.91
N VAL A 187 -8.42 23.06 -0.78
CA VAL A 187 -8.86 23.55 0.54
C VAL A 187 -8.09 24.80 0.95
N LEU A 188 -6.76 24.79 0.84
CA LEU A 188 -5.93 25.95 1.18
C LEU A 188 -6.42 27.21 0.44
N THR A 189 -6.66 27.11 -0.86
CA THR A 189 -7.09 28.25 -1.68
C THR A 189 -8.52 28.67 -1.43
N GLN A 190 -9.43 27.75 -1.12
CA GLN A 190 -10.80 28.06 -0.72
C GLN A 190 -10.85 28.86 0.60
N ASP A 191 -9.94 28.56 1.52
CA ASP A 191 -9.78 29.25 2.80
C ASP A 191 -8.92 30.53 2.73
N GLY A 192 -8.57 30.98 1.52
CA GLY A 192 -7.92 32.25 1.27
C GLY A 192 -6.39 32.21 1.32
N PHE A 193 -5.76 31.03 1.28
CA PHE A 193 -4.30 30.94 1.17
C PHE A 193 -3.83 31.51 -0.19
N PRO A 194 -2.84 32.42 -0.22
CA PRO A 194 -2.34 33.00 -1.46
C PRO A 194 -1.72 31.93 -2.37
N LYS A 195 -2.22 31.82 -3.60
CA LYS A 195 -1.71 30.83 -4.57
C LYS A 195 -0.25 31.06 -4.93
N GLU A 196 0.17 32.33 -4.97
CA GLU A 196 1.54 32.77 -5.24
C GLU A 196 2.54 32.37 -4.15
N HIS A 197 2.05 31.99 -2.95
CA HIS A 197 2.86 31.48 -1.86
C HIS A 197 2.95 29.93 -1.84
N ILE A 198 2.35 29.25 -2.82
CA ILE A 198 2.49 27.79 -2.98
C ILE A 198 3.69 27.54 -3.90
N TYR A 199 4.79 27.13 -3.30
CA TYR A 199 6.05 26.89 -4.00
C TYR A 199 6.24 25.42 -4.31
N ASP A 200 6.47 25.09 -5.57
CA ASP A 200 6.66 23.70 -6.01
C ASP A 200 8.07 23.19 -5.67
N ALA A 201 8.13 22.06 -5.04
CA ALA A 201 9.35 21.33 -4.65
C ALA A 201 9.32 19.94 -5.30
N PRO A 202 9.64 19.82 -6.61
CA PRO A 202 9.60 18.55 -7.31
C PRO A 202 10.70 17.62 -6.80
N GLN A 203 10.29 16.41 -6.35
CA GLN A 203 11.21 15.38 -5.89
C GLN A 203 11.45 14.32 -6.98
N ALA A 204 12.68 13.79 -7.03
CA ALA A 204 13.05 12.76 -7.99
C ALA A 204 12.60 11.35 -7.58
N LYS A 205 12.42 11.14 -6.28
CA LYS A 205 11.94 9.91 -5.64
C LYS A 205 10.97 10.27 -4.53
N THR A 206 10.22 9.30 -4.03
CA THR A 206 9.19 9.49 -2.99
C THR A 206 9.73 9.27 -1.57
N ASP A 207 11.02 9.51 -1.36
CA ASP A 207 11.73 9.34 -0.09
C ASP A 207 12.05 10.68 0.61
N THR A 208 12.42 10.58 1.89
CA THR A 208 12.71 11.74 2.74
C THR A 208 13.91 12.56 2.22
N GLU A 209 14.93 11.93 1.64
CA GLU A 209 16.13 12.62 1.15
C GLU A 209 15.82 13.46 -0.09
N ALA A 210 15.09 12.90 -1.04
CA ALA A 210 14.68 13.64 -2.24
C ALA A 210 13.77 14.83 -1.89
N ALA A 211 12.84 14.63 -0.93
CA ALA A 211 11.98 15.70 -0.44
C ALA A 211 12.76 16.80 0.32
N LEU A 212 13.75 16.41 1.15
CA LEU A 212 14.66 17.36 1.83
C LEU A 212 15.37 18.26 0.81
N ASN A 213 15.95 17.65 -0.23
CA ASN A 213 16.70 18.39 -1.26
C ASN A 213 15.80 19.38 -2.03
N ALA A 214 14.60 18.93 -2.41
CA ALA A 214 13.63 19.76 -3.12
C ALA A 214 13.14 20.93 -2.25
N ALA A 215 12.75 20.64 -0.99
CA ALA A 215 12.27 21.66 -0.05
C ALA A 215 13.34 22.68 0.33
N THR A 216 14.61 22.27 0.49
CA THR A 216 15.73 23.19 0.78
C THR A 216 15.89 24.23 -0.31
N THR A 217 15.68 23.86 -1.56
CA THR A 217 15.72 24.81 -2.70
C THR A 217 14.65 25.90 -2.56
N VAL A 218 13.43 25.51 -2.18
CA VAL A 218 12.32 26.45 -1.95
C VAL A 218 12.62 27.38 -0.78
N LEU A 219 13.07 26.84 0.36
CA LEU A 219 13.37 27.65 1.55
C LEU A 219 14.45 28.70 1.30
N ASN A 220 15.49 28.35 0.55
CA ASN A 220 16.56 29.26 0.20
C ASN A 220 16.10 30.39 -0.75
N ALA A 221 15.12 30.10 -1.62
CA ALA A 221 14.59 31.08 -2.56
C ALA A 221 13.59 32.07 -1.93
N HIS A 222 12.96 31.70 -0.79
CA HIS A 222 11.86 32.45 -0.16
C HIS A 222 12.09 32.70 1.33
N ALA A 223 13.30 33.15 1.69
CA ALA A 223 13.71 33.37 3.09
C ALA A 223 12.94 34.51 3.80
N ASP A 224 12.10 35.24 3.09
CA ASP A 224 11.24 36.33 3.60
C ASP A 224 9.95 35.81 4.27
N MET A 225 9.56 34.55 4.05
CA MET A 225 8.40 33.94 4.69
C MET A 225 8.64 33.70 6.17
N LYS A 226 7.64 34.04 7.00
CA LYS A 226 7.74 33.93 8.47
C LYS A 226 7.41 32.52 8.97
N HIS A 227 6.45 31.89 8.32
CA HIS A 227 5.95 30.57 8.69
C HIS A 227 5.88 29.67 7.46
N TRP A 228 5.90 28.37 7.68
CA TRP A 228 5.88 27.40 6.60
C TRP A 228 4.86 26.32 6.82
N ILE A 229 4.12 25.99 5.78
CA ILE A 229 3.34 24.77 5.70
C ILE A 229 3.98 23.84 4.68
N ALA A 230 3.87 22.51 4.91
CA ALA A 230 4.43 21.53 4.00
C ALA A 230 3.49 20.33 3.85
N PHE A 231 3.35 19.86 2.64
CA PHE A 231 2.54 18.69 2.29
C PHE A 231 3.06 18.04 1.01
N GLY A 232 2.74 16.75 0.84
CA GLY A 232 3.13 15.96 -0.33
C GLY A 232 2.30 14.69 -0.43
N LEU A 233 2.81 13.70 -1.18
CA LEU A 233 2.05 12.47 -1.42
C LEU A 233 2.07 11.48 -0.24
N ASN A 234 3.08 11.55 0.63
CA ASN A 234 3.30 10.60 1.73
C ASN A 234 3.93 11.27 2.96
N ASP A 235 4.19 10.50 4.00
CA ASP A 235 4.85 10.96 5.23
C ASP A 235 6.30 11.37 4.96
N GLU A 236 7.01 10.65 4.11
CA GLU A 236 8.41 10.91 3.76
C GLU A 236 8.58 12.27 3.09
N ALA A 237 7.63 12.67 2.24
CA ALA A 237 7.61 13.99 1.60
C ALA A 237 7.48 15.12 2.66
N ALA A 238 6.53 14.98 3.58
CA ALA A 238 6.33 15.95 4.66
C ALA A 238 7.52 15.99 5.64
N LEU A 239 8.07 14.81 6.00
CA LEU A 239 9.26 14.70 6.86
C LEU A 239 10.50 15.30 6.21
N GLY A 240 10.71 15.13 4.91
CA GLY A 240 11.79 15.74 4.17
C GLY A 240 11.73 17.26 4.22
N ALA A 241 10.53 17.83 4.03
CA ALA A 241 10.32 19.27 4.18
C ALA A 241 10.60 19.75 5.61
N VAL A 242 10.19 18.98 6.65
CA VAL A 242 10.54 19.30 8.05
C VAL A 242 12.07 19.28 8.26
N ARG A 243 12.78 18.28 7.74
CA ARG A 243 14.26 18.25 7.82
C ARG A 243 14.89 19.45 7.11
N ALA A 244 14.31 19.90 5.99
CA ALA A 244 14.77 21.10 5.31
C ALA A 244 14.59 22.34 6.18
N THR A 245 13.43 22.54 6.84
CA THR A 245 13.21 23.69 7.74
C THR A 245 14.16 23.66 8.94
N GLU A 246 14.42 22.49 9.52
CA GLU A 246 15.41 22.31 10.59
C GLU A 246 16.83 22.68 10.14
N SER A 247 17.22 22.33 8.92
CA SER A 247 18.55 22.60 8.37
C SER A 247 18.86 24.09 8.21
N VAL A 248 17.81 24.91 8.03
CA VAL A 248 17.90 26.38 7.94
C VAL A 248 17.47 27.08 9.24
N ASN A 249 17.40 26.36 10.35
CA ASN A 249 17.09 26.85 11.70
C ASN A 249 15.70 27.50 11.85
N ILE A 250 14.70 27.10 11.06
CA ILE A 250 13.29 27.47 11.29
C ILE A 250 12.78 26.67 12.50
N LYS A 251 12.12 27.35 13.43
CA LYS A 251 11.64 26.72 14.66
C LYS A 251 10.44 25.79 14.36
N PRO A 252 10.26 24.70 15.12
CA PRO A 252 9.10 23.81 14.97
C PRO A 252 7.76 24.52 15.05
N ASP A 253 7.62 25.55 15.91
CA ASP A 253 6.39 26.33 16.07
C ASP A 253 6.06 27.19 14.84
N ASP A 254 7.02 27.43 13.96
CA ASP A 254 6.86 28.17 12.71
C ASP A 254 6.59 27.23 11.51
N VAL A 255 6.38 25.93 11.76
CA VAL A 255 6.16 24.92 10.72
C VAL A 255 4.90 24.09 11.00
N ILE A 256 4.07 23.86 9.98
CA ILE A 256 2.97 22.89 9.99
C ILE A 256 3.14 21.98 8.79
N ALA A 257 3.70 20.79 9.02
CA ALA A 257 3.79 19.77 7.99
C ALA A 257 2.79 18.64 8.27
N VAL A 258 2.05 18.22 7.23
CA VAL A 258 1.06 17.16 7.32
C VAL A 258 1.38 16.09 6.29
N GLY A 259 1.61 14.88 6.77
CA GLY A 259 1.91 13.70 5.97
C GLY A 259 0.67 12.89 5.59
N ILE A 260 0.91 11.81 4.86
CA ILE A 260 -0.10 10.83 4.44
C ILE A 260 0.53 9.44 4.53
N GLY A 261 -0.19 8.49 5.12
CA GLY A 261 0.20 7.08 5.24
C GLY A 261 0.09 6.58 6.67
N GLY A 262 0.70 7.27 7.62
CA GLY A 262 0.86 6.82 9.01
C GLY A 262 1.96 5.77 9.13
N ALA A 263 2.97 5.84 8.27
CA ALA A 263 4.13 4.96 8.25
C ALA A 263 4.94 5.04 9.57
N ASP A 264 5.80 4.05 9.82
CA ASP A 264 6.64 4.03 11.02
C ASP A 264 7.55 5.26 11.13
N SER A 265 7.95 5.88 10.01
CA SER A 265 8.67 7.14 9.96
C SER A 265 7.90 8.27 10.65
N ALA A 266 6.62 8.46 10.32
CA ALA A 266 5.73 9.45 10.94
C ALA A 266 5.46 9.12 12.41
N ILE A 267 5.22 7.84 12.72
CA ILE A 267 4.97 7.39 14.10
C ILE A 267 6.22 7.62 14.98
N ASN A 268 7.40 7.37 14.47
CA ASN A 268 8.65 7.64 15.19
C ASN A 268 8.89 9.13 15.37
N GLU A 269 8.43 9.98 14.44
CA GLU A 269 8.46 11.43 14.61
C GLU A 269 7.56 11.89 15.76
N PHE A 270 6.36 11.32 15.89
CA PHE A 270 5.48 11.59 17.02
C PHE A 270 6.03 11.13 18.39
N LYS A 271 6.89 10.09 18.40
CA LYS A 271 7.52 9.57 19.63
C LYS A 271 8.71 10.39 20.12
N LYS A 272 9.23 11.34 19.36
CA LYS A 272 10.33 12.21 19.80
C LYS A 272 9.94 12.97 21.07
N ALA A 273 10.90 13.25 21.94
CA ALA A 273 10.65 13.98 23.18
C ALA A 273 10.07 15.38 22.91
N ASP A 274 10.71 16.09 21.99
CA ASP A 274 10.28 17.43 21.57
C ASP A 274 9.46 17.37 20.29
N PRO A 275 8.39 18.17 20.16
CA PRO A 275 7.68 18.36 18.92
C PRO A 275 8.58 18.88 17.81
N THR A 276 8.35 18.44 16.59
CA THR A 276 8.97 18.99 15.38
C THR A 276 7.92 19.72 14.54
N GLY A 277 8.30 20.25 13.38
CA GLY A 277 7.34 20.80 12.43
C GLY A 277 6.34 19.80 11.84
N PHE A 278 6.54 18.48 12.07
CA PHE A 278 5.60 17.43 11.64
C PHE A 278 4.39 17.40 12.58
N PHE A 279 3.31 18.04 12.14
CA PHE A 279 2.12 18.29 12.94
C PHE A 279 1.16 17.09 12.99
N ALA A 280 0.88 16.50 11.83
CA ALA A 280 -0.11 15.43 11.69
C ALA A 280 0.18 14.52 10.50
N THR A 281 -0.49 13.39 10.43
CA THR A 281 -0.57 12.54 9.24
C THR A 281 -1.99 12.04 9.02
N VAL A 282 -2.41 11.88 7.77
CA VAL A 282 -3.64 11.17 7.43
C VAL A 282 -3.30 9.68 7.31
N ILE A 283 -3.59 8.91 8.36
CA ILE A 283 -3.30 7.47 8.39
C ILE A 283 -4.24 6.74 7.44
N ILE A 284 -3.68 6.03 6.48
CA ILE A 284 -4.38 5.07 5.63
C ILE A 284 -4.09 3.68 6.20
N SER A 285 -5.02 2.74 6.10
CA SER A 285 -4.80 1.40 6.62
C SER A 285 -4.08 0.50 5.61
N PRO A 286 -2.76 0.28 5.71
CA PRO A 286 -2.06 -0.69 4.87
C PRO A 286 -2.59 -2.11 5.06
N LYS A 287 -3.24 -2.38 6.20
CA LYS A 287 -3.93 -3.65 6.45
C LYS A 287 -5.04 -3.90 5.44
N ARG A 288 -5.86 -2.91 5.12
CA ARG A 288 -6.89 -3.07 4.09
C ARG A 288 -6.26 -3.39 2.74
N HIS A 289 -5.20 -2.68 2.38
CA HIS A 289 -4.50 -2.84 1.10
C HIS A 289 -3.76 -4.17 0.99
N GLY A 290 -3.04 -4.59 2.01
CA GLY A 290 -2.33 -5.87 2.02
C GLY A 290 -3.23 -7.07 2.31
N TYR A 291 -3.97 -7.04 3.42
CA TYR A 291 -4.75 -8.17 3.91
C TYR A 291 -6.03 -8.41 3.10
N GLU A 292 -6.87 -7.36 2.91
CA GLU A 292 -8.15 -7.54 2.23
C GLU A 292 -7.96 -7.86 0.73
N THR A 293 -6.97 -7.25 0.04
CA THR A 293 -6.69 -7.57 -1.36
C THR A 293 -6.22 -9.01 -1.52
N SER A 294 -5.35 -9.47 -0.60
CA SER A 294 -4.87 -10.87 -0.62
C SER A 294 -5.98 -11.87 -0.36
N LEU A 295 -6.91 -11.58 0.57
CA LEU A 295 -8.09 -12.42 0.80
C LEU A 295 -9.04 -12.43 -0.39
N ASN A 296 -9.30 -11.26 -0.99
CA ASN A 296 -10.15 -11.14 -2.17
C ASN A 296 -9.55 -11.92 -3.35
N LEU A 297 -8.23 -11.82 -3.55
CA LEU A 297 -7.54 -12.59 -4.59
C LEU A 297 -7.58 -14.09 -4.30
N TYR A 298 -7.39 -14.52 -3.04
CA TYR A 298 -7.51 -15.91 -2.63
C TYR A 298 -8.90 -16.47 -2.95
N ASP A 299 -9.96 -15.76 -2.56
CA ASP A 299 -11.34 -16.15 -2.85
C ASP A 299 -11.60 -16.23 -4.37
N TRP A 300 -11.00 -15.32 -5.14
CA TRP A 300 -11.13 -15.37 -6.59
C TRP A 300 -10.41 -16.56 -7.21
N VAL A 301 -9.22 -16.89 -6.75
CA VAL A 301 -8.42 -18.02 -7.24
C VAL A 301 -9.07 -19.37 -6.86
N VAL A 302 -9.45 -19.52 -5.60
CA VAL A 302 -9.90 -20.82 -5.05
C VAL A 302 -11.40 -21.06 -5.26
N ASN A 303 -12.20 -20.02 -5.03
CA ASN A 303 -13.68 -20.11 -5.03
C ASN A 303 -14.31 -19.49 -6.28
N ASN A 304 -13.50 -18.99 -7.22
CA ASN A 304 -13.92 -18.22 -8.41
C ASN A 304 -14.87 -17.05 -8.08
N LYS A 305 -14.74 -16.47 -6.88
CA LYS A 305 -15.49 -15.32 -6.41
C LYS A 305 -14.70 -14.05 -6.72
N ALA A 306 -15.05 -13.38 -7.81
CA ALA A 306 -14.39 -12.14 -8.20
C ALA A 306 -14.54 -11.05 -7.11
N PRO A 307 -13.47 -10.26 -6.84
CA PRO A 307 -13.57 -9.10 -5.95
C PRO A 307 -14.50 -8.02 -6.51
N PRO A 308 -14.91 -7.03 -5.67
CA PRO A 308 -15.56 -5.83 -6.19
C PRO A 308 -14.67 -5.14 -7.23
N ALA A 309 -15.29 -4.59 -8.28
CA ALA A 309 -14.55 -3.92 -9.36
C ALA A 309 -13.74 -2.72 -8.85
N LEU A 310 -14.29 -1.96 -7.89
CA LEU A 310 -13.64 -0.79 -7.28
C LEU A 310 -13.93 -0.74 -5.78
N VAL A 311 -12.87 -0.64 -4.98
CA VAL A 311 -12.92 -0.30 -3.56
C VAL A 311 -12.03 0.91 -3.34
N GLN A 312 -12.55 1.95 -2.67
CA GLN A 312 -11.77 3.12 -2.27
C GLN A 312 -11.71 3.22 -0.76
N THR A 313 -10.51 3.33 -0.23
CA THR A 313 -10.26 3.59 1.19
C THR A 313 -10.07 5.08 1.44
N SER A 314 -10.41 5.53 2.62
CA SER A 314 -10.10 6.87 3.12
C SER A 314 -9.11 6.79 4.27
N GLY A 315 -8.49 7.92 4.60
CA GLY A 315 -7.64 8.03 5.75
C GLY A 315 -8.34 8.64 6.96
N VAL A 316 -7.67 8.60 8.10
CA VAL A 316 -8.07 9.27 9.34
C VAL A 316 -6.92 10.14 9.79
N LEU A 317 -7.19 11.45 10.01
CA LEU A 317 -6.18 12.37 10.52
C LEU A 317 -5.75 11.95 11.92
N ALA A 318 -4.46 11.88 12.14
CA ALA A 318 -3.84 11.55 13.42
C ALA A 318 -2.76 12.58 13.77
N LYS A 319 -2.66 12.88 15.06
CA LYS A 319 -1.69 13.79 15.64
C LYS A 319 -0.88 13.06 16.70
N ARG A 320 0.12 13.72 17.24
CA ARG A 320 0.99 13.19 18.30
C ARG A 320 0.21 12.65 19.51
N ASP A 321 -0.87 13.28 19.88
CA ASP A 321 -1.65 12.94 21.08
C ASP A 321 -2.68 11.84 20.88
N ASP A 322 -3.06 11.52 19.63
CA ASP A 322 -4.13 10.56 19.35
C ASP A 322 -3.76 9.42 18.37
N TYR A 323 -2.56 9.44 17.76
CA TYR A 323 -2.18 8.47 16.71
C TYR A 323 -2.32 7.01 17.14
N GLN A 324 -2.11 6.68 18.42
CA GLN A 324 -2.25 5.30 18.92
C GLN A 324 -3.72 4.86 18.86
N THR A 325 -4.64 5.75 19.27
CA THR A 325 -6.08 5.49 19.20
C THR A 325 -6.53 5.32 17.75
N VAL A 326 -6.04 6.18 16.85
CA VAL A 326 -6.35 6.10 15.42
C VAL A 326 -5.82 4.80 14.83
N ARG A 327 -4.56 4.43 15.06
CA ARG A 327 -3.97 3.17 14.60
C ARG A 327 -4.76 1.96 15.07
N LYS A 328 -5.15 1.94 16.36
CA LYS A 328 -5.99 0.88 16.93
C LYS A 328 -7.33 0.76 16.22
N SER A 329 -8.00 1.88 15.96
CA SER A 329 -9.29 1.90 15.26
C SER A 329 -9.19 1.36 13.83
N LEU A 330 -8.01 1.50 13.19
CA LEU A 330 -7.71 0.98 11.85
C LEU A 330 -7.16 -0.45 11.84
N GLY A 331 -6.93 -1.05 13.03
CA GLY A 331 -6.41 -2.41 13.18
C GLY A 331 -4.96 -2.58 12.72
N ILE A 332 -4.13 -1.55 12.89
CA ILE A 332 -2.71 -1.48 12.46
C ILE A 332 -1.78 -1.20 13.65
N GLU A 333 -2.03 -1.86 14.79
CA GLU A 333 -1.19 -1.80 16.00
C GLU A 333 0.17 -2.48 15.80
#